data_5d92ed0cfefe260d3d1ff60b3af53977
#
_entry.id   5d92ed0cfefe260d3d1ff60b3af53977
#
_cell.length_a   1.000
_cell.length_b   1.000
_cell.length_c   1.000
_cell.angle_alpha   90.00
_cell.angle_beta   90.00
_cell.angle_gamma   90.00
#
_symmetry.space_group_name_H-M   'P 1'
#
loop_
_entity.id
_entity.type
_entity.pdbx_description
1 polymer ?
#
loop_
_entity_poly.entity_id
_entity_poly.type
_entity_poly.pdbx_seq_one_letter_code
_entity_poly.pdbx_strand_id
1 'polypeptide(L)'
;MNRKKTTNKRYSKGLVAILTVISLPFILLIVGLAIDTGKAYVVRSKLLAAVDAASIAAARAVANGEQAGTTAANKYFTANMPPDFYGATSRFDGVSYAYDTFGNISIDVDASSEISNAFLSFIGFNSFKPTAVAQVIRRPVDLVLVIDNTTSLRLGSIGDVTQDVVDRSKSFVENFHESFDRISLVKFAFGAEVPVPFTAARGHNRTSIQTQIDAFNFGSSSNAQYTNASEGFYAALNELRNVSNPANLKVIVFFTDGAPNTFASQFSLTDGNDYIGSIRSSDGSRGTPRGLWKHDSIATKLSGNGYEGSNIDDHLVELPDYYTAHDSTATEFNILNPDHPVRPVSQYNRYAHSANNLYQRVNRVARNLVEDMATAARNEDIYVFTLGLGSSLTSSSGPDSEFGEDLLLRMANSPALLNDPDLSSDFHSDQLQGVYCHAVDEGALGPCFDEMLDVIIRLTM
;
A
#
# COMPACT_ATOMS: atom_id res chain seq x y z
N MET A 1 -93.20 39.21 -35.43
CA MET A 1 -92.15 40.24 -35.71
C MET A 1 -90.88 39.92 -34.86
N ASN A 2 -89.98 39.13 -35.43
CA ASN A 2 -88.78 38.63 -34.69
C ASN A 2 -87.56 39.47 -35.10
N ARG A 3 -87.07 40.32 -34.20
CA ARG A 3 -85.82 41.04 -34.35
C ARG A 3 -84.63 40.13 -33.97
N LYS A 4 -83.85 39.70 -34.99
CA LYS A 4 -82.55 39.08 -34.75
C LYS A 4 -81.56 40.15 -34.25
N LYS A 5 -81.07 39.98 -33.01
CA LYS A 5 -79.94 40.74 -32.52
C LYS A 5 -78.65 40.14 -33.14
N THR A 6 -78.04 40.89 -34.03
CA THR A 6 -76.71 40.62 -34.56
C THR A 6 -75.68 41.06 -33.50
N THR A 7 -74.99 40.14 -32.84
CA THR A 7 -73.86 40.42 -31.99
C THR A 7 -72.61 40.67 -32.87
N ASN A 8 -72.20 41.90 -32.95
CA ASN A 8 -70.95 42.29 -33.59
C ASN A 8 -69.80 41.77 -32.74
N LYS A 9 -69.14 40.69 -33.18
CA LYS A 9 -67.83 40.26 -32.66
C LYS A 9 -66.75 41.27 -33.08
N ARG A 10 -66.45 42.23 -32.24
CA ARG A 10 -65.27 43.09 -32.39
C ARG A 10 -64.02 42.19 -32.26
N TYR A 11 -63.37 41.97 -33.38
CA TYR A 11 -62.08 41.26 -33.40
C TYR A 11 -61.02 42.22 -32.86
N SER A 12 -60.47 41.89 -31.64
CA SER A 12 -59.39 42.64 -31.01
C SER A 12 -58.01 42.26 -31.60
N LYS A 13 -57.92 42.18 -32.94
CA LYS A 13 -56.67 41.75 -33.64
C LYS A 13 -55.50 42.71 -33.41
N GLY A 14 -55.73 43.98 -33.12
CA GLY A 14 -54.68 44.98 -32.85
C GLY A 14 -54.05 44.81 -31.42
N LEU A 15 -54.87 44.45 -30.41
CA LEU A 15 -54.40 44.31 -29.04
C LEU A 15 -53.43 43.11 -28.85
N VAL A 16 -53.73 41.99 -29.54
CA VAL A 16 -52.85 40.80 -29.50
C VAL A 16 -51.51 41.12 -30.18
N ALA A 17 -51.51 41.82 -31.31
CA ALA A 17 -50.25 42.20 -31.98
C ALA A 17 -49.38 43.13 -31.11
N ILE A 18 -50.00 44.10 -30.41
CA ILE A 18 -49.26 44.98 -29.49
C ILE A 18 -48.69 44.21 -28.28
N LEU A 19 -49.50 43.34 -27.65
CA LEU A 19 -49.06 42.52 -26.58
C LEU A 19 -47.92 41.58 -26.99
N THR A 20 -48.00 40.98 -28.18
CA THR A 20 -46.91 40.10 -28.69
C THR A 20 -45.61 40.89 -28.92
N VAL A 21 -45.69 42.09 -29.51
CA VAL A 21 -44.53 42.95 -29.74
C VAL A 21 -43.86 43.37 -28.42
N ILE A 22 -44.65 43.67 -27.39
CA ILE A 22 -44.13 44.06 -26.07
C ILE A 22 -43.57 42.85 -25.32
N SER A 23 -44.24 41.68 -25.36
CA SER A 23 -43.82 40.48 -24.63
C SER A 23 -42.64 39.76 -25.27
N LEU A 24 -42.44 39.84 -26.60
CA LEU A 24 -41.38 39.13 -27.32
C LEU A 24 -39.96 39.44 -26.80
N PRO A 25 -39.55 40.70 -26.54
CA PRO A 25 -38.24 41.01 -25.98
C PRO A 25 -38.03 40.36 -24.56
N PHE A 26 -39.08 40.35 -23.73
CA PHE A 26 -39.01 39.72 -22.39
C PHE A 26 -38.86 38.20 -22.50
N ILE A 27 -39.58 37.55 -23.41
CA ILE A 27 -39.47 36.14 -23.67
C ILE A 27 -38.04 35.78 -24.15
N LEU A 28 -37.51 36.57 -25.10
CA LEU A 28 -36.15 36.42 -25.64
C LEU A 28 -35.08 36.61 -24.54
N LEU A 29 -35.29 37.57 -23.64
CA LEU A 29 -34.38 37.77 -22.48
C LEU A 29 -34.40 36.58 -21.50
N ILE A 30 -35.58 36.04 -21.20
CA ILE A 30 -35.71 34.86 -20.31
C ILE A 30 -35.04 33.64 -20.94
N VAL A 31 -35.31 33.37 -22.21
CA VAL A 31 -34.69 32.26 -22.95
C VAL A 31 -33.17 32.46 -23.05
N GLY A 32 -32.75 33.71 -23.34
CA GLY A 32 -31.34 34.09 -23.42
C GLY A 32 -30.61 33.89 -22.07
N LEU A 33 -31.24 34.31 -20.96
CA LEU A 33 -30.73 34.08 -19.61
C LEU A 33 -30.57 32.58 -19.35
N ALA A 34 -31.55 31.76 -19.70
CA ALA A 34 -31.47 30.30 -19.49
C ALA A 34 -30.32 29.67 -20.32
N ILE A 35 -30.09 30.14 -21.55
CA ILE A 35 -29.00 29.65 -22.40
C ILE A 35 -27.65 30.08 -21.85
N ASP A 36 -27.44 31.37 -21.56
CA ASP A 36 -26.16 31.89 -21.07
C ASP A 36 -25.80 31.31 -19.67
N THR A 37 -26.78 31.22 -18.75
CA THR A 37 -26.56 30.61 -17.43
C THR A 37 -26.34 29.08 -17.53
N GLY A 38 -27.06 28.38 -18.39
CA GLY A 38 -26.87 26.98 -18.67
C GLY A 38 -25.46 26.69 -19.19
N LYS A 39 -24.96 27.50 -20.13
CA LYS A 39 -23.59 27.44 -20.63
C LYS A 39 -22.57 27.68 -19.51
N ALA A 40 -22.77 28.71 -18.69
CA ALA A 40 -21.90 29.03 -17.56
C ALA A 40 -21.86 27.86 -16.54
N TYR A 41 -23.00 27.23 -16.26
CA TYR A 41 -23.08 26.06 -15.39
C TYR A 41 -22.27 24.87 -15.92
N VAL A 42 -22.41 24.54 -17.21
CA VAL A 42 -21.66 23.44 -17.84
C VAL A 42 -20.15 23.70 -17.79
N VAL A 43 -19.70 24.90 -18.11
CA VAL A 43 -18.29 25.29 -18.05
C VAL A 43 -17.77 25.21 -16.61
N ARG A 44 -18.54 25.75 -15.64
CA ARG A 44 -18.14 25.66 -14.21
C ARG A 44 -18.04 24.23 -13.73
N SER A 45 -18.96 23.34 -14.11
CA SER A 45 -18.91 21.93 -13.74
C SER A 45 -17.67 21.24 -14.31
N LYS A 46 -17.32 21.55 -15.57
CA LYS A 46 -16.08 21.03 -16.18
C LYS A 46 -14.82 21.59 -15.52
N LEU A 47 -14.85 22.89 -15.16
CA LEU A 47 -13.75 23.55 -14.46
C LEU A 47 -13.51 22.90 -13.07
N LEU A 48 -14.59 22.63 -12.31
CA LEU A 48 -14.49 21.92 -11.02
C LEU A 48 -13.84 20.53 -11.20
N ALA A 49 -14.32 19.75 -12.16
CA ALA A 49 -13.72 18.43 -12.43
C ALA A 49 -12.23 18.52 -12.84
N ALA A 50 -11.84 19.60 -13.53
CA ALA A 50 -10.45 19.80 -13.93
C ALA A 50 -9.55 20.17 -12.74
N VAL A 51 -10.03 21.02 -11.80
CA VAL A 51 -9.25 21.36 -10.59
C VAL A 51 -9.20 20.20 -9.60
N ASP A 52 -10.25 19.38 -9.51
CA ASP A 52 -10.25 18.16 -8.70
C ASP A 52 -9.16 17.19 -9.21
N ALA A 53 -9.12 16.92 -10.51
CA ALA A 53 -8.07 16.10 -11.11
C ALA A 53 -6.67 16.70 -10.92
N ALA A 54 -6.53 18.02 -10.99
CA ALA A 54 -5.28 18.74 -10.78
C ALA A 54 -4.81 18.65 -9.32
N SER A 55 -5.72 18.77 -8.34
CA SER A 55 -5.40 18.69 -6.92
C SER A 55 -4.88 17.30 -6.52
N ILE A 56 -5.51 16.24 -7.05
CA ILE A 56 -5.05 14.86 -6.86
C ILE A 56 -3.66 14.66 -7.49
N ALA A 57 -3.43 15.20 -8.68
CA ALA A 57 -2.13 15.13 -9.34
C ALA A 57 -1.04 15.89 -8.56
N ALA A 58 -1.36 17.05 -7.98
CA ALA A 58 -0.46 17.79 -7.11
C ALA A 58 -0.10 16.99 -5.86
N ALA A 59 -1.09 16.37 -5.20
CA ALA A 59 -0.88 15.57 -3.99
C ALA A 59 0.02 14.35 -4.22
N ARG A 60 -0.08 13.73 -5.41
CA ARG A 60 0.83 12.65 -5.81
C ARG A 60 2.27 13.14 -6.07
N ALA A 61 2.39 14.25 -6.77
CA ALA A 61 3.69 14.74 -7.22
C ALA A 61 4.45 15.57 -6.17
N VAL A 62 3.78 16.04 -5.09
CA VAL A 62 4.41 16.87 -4.05
C VAL A 62 5.50 16.13 -3.28
N ALA A 63 5.54 14.81 -3.33
CA ALA A 63 6.64 13.98 -2.83
C ALA A 63 8.01 14.41 -3.40
N ASN A 64 8.03 14.97 -4.61
CA ASN A 64 9.22 15.50 -5.29
C ASN A 64 9.32 17.03 -5.19
N GLY A 65 8.61 17.62 -4.23
CA GLY A 65 8.61 19.06 -3.94
C GLY A 65 7.42 19.81 -4.56
N GLU A 66 7.16 21.02 -4.04
CA GLU A 66 6.02 21.86 -4.46
C GLU A 66 6.02 22.19 -5.96
N GLN A 67 7.22 22.42 -6.53
CA GLN A 67 7.36 22.71 -7.96
C GLN A 67 6.90 21.52 -8.82
N ALA A 68 7.22 20.28 -8.42
CA ALA A 68 6.76 19.07 -9.09
C ALA A 68 5.24 18.94 -8.96
N GLY A 69 4.68 19.20 -7.78
CA GLY A 69 3.24 19.24 -7.52
C GLY A 69 2.52 20.24 -8.42
N THR A 70 3.01 21.48 -8.49
CA THR A 70 2.44 22.54 -9.33
C THR A 70 2.51 22.19 -10.82
N THR A 71 3.61 21.61 -11.27
CA THR A 71 3.79 21.19 -12.66
C THR A 71 2.80 20.07 -13.02
N ALA A 72 2.61 19.09 -12.14
CA ALA A 72 1.64 18.01 -12.33
C ALA A 72 0.20 18.56 -12.34
N ALA A 73 -0.15 19.43 -11.40
CA ALA A 73 -1.46 20.07 -11.35
C ALA A 73 -1.80 20.78 -12.67
N ASN A 74 -0.91 21.61 -13.17
CA ASN A 74 -1.13 22.35 -14.44
C ASN A 74 -1.28 21.39 -15.62
N LYS A 75 -0.48 20.33 -15.70
CA LYS A 75 -0.58 19.31 -16.74
C LYS A 75 -1.94 18.61 -16.73
N TYR A 76 -2.41 18.19 -15.56
CA TYR A 76 -3.69 17.50 -15.41
C TYR A 76 -4.87 18.45 -15.60
N PHE A 77 -4.78 19.69 -15.14
CA PHE A 77 -5.78 20.72 -15.44
C PHE A 77 -5.93 20.91 -16.95
N THR A 78 -4.83 21.11 -17.68
CA THR A 78 -4.84 21.32 -19.14
C THR A 78 -5.39 20.10 -19.88
N ALA A 79 -5.08 18.88 -19.41
CA ALA A 79 -5.61 17.65 -20.00
C ALA A 79 -7.12 17.49 -19.79
N ASN A 80 -7.66 17.98 -18.68
CA ASN A 80 -9.07 17.85 -18.30
C ASN A 80 -9.94 19.06 -18.70
N MET A 81 -9.34 20.21 -19.00
CA MET A 81 -10.04 21.42 -19.46
C MET A 81 -9.66 21.72 -20.91
N PRO A 82 -10.44 21.24 -21.91
CA PRO A 82 -10.16 21.49 -23.31
C PRO A 82 -10.13 22.99 -23.62
N PRO A 83 -9.25 23.43 -24.52
CA PRO A 83 -9.25 24.80 -24.98
C PRO A 83 -10.62 25.13 -25.66
N ASP A 84 -11.07 26.33 -25.45
CA ASP A 84 -12.33 26.86 -26.03
C ASP A 84 -13.60 26.06 -25.71
N PHE A 85 -13.60 25.31 -24.56
CA PHE A 85 -14.74 24.51 -24.13
C PHE A 85 -16.00 25.39 -23.99
N TYR A 86 -16.99 25.18 -24.86
CA TYR A 86 -18.15 26.04 -25.02
C TYR A 86 -17.80 27.51 -25.26
N GLY A 87 -16.64 27.78 -25.90
CA GLY A 87 -16.15 29.15 -26.16
C GLY A 87 -15.67 29.87 -24.89
N ALA A 88 -15.32 29.15 -23.86
CA ALA A 88 -14.73 29.69 -22.65
C ALA A 88 -13.21 29.72 -22.75
N THR A 89 -12.61 30.83 -22.30
CA THR A 89 -11.16 30.91 -22.07
C THR A 89 -10.86 30.55 -20.61
N SER A 90 -10.25 29.39 -20.39
CA SER A 90 -9.95 28.87 -19.04
C SER A 90 -8.48 29.05 -18.73
N ARG A 91 -8.19 29.33 -17.46
CA ARG A 91 -6.85 29.56 -16.94
C ARG A 91 -6.64 28.78 -15.64
N PHE A 92 -5.47 28.16 -15.53
CA PHE A 92 -4.94 27.64 -14.28
C PHE A 92 -4.33 28.82 -13.50
N ASP A 93 -4.86 29.13 -12.32
CA ASP A 93 -4.47 30.29 -11.53
C ASP A 93 -3.32 29.97 -10.58
N GLY A 94 -3.18 28.72 -10.14
CA GLY A 94 -2.03 28.27 -9.36
C GLY A 94 -2.37 27.15 -8.37
N VAL A 95 -1.32 26.83 -7.58
CA VAL A 95 -1.40 25.91 -6.43
C VAL A 95 -0.78 26.61 -5.22
N SER A 96 -1.44 26.48 -4.07
CA SER A 96 -0.85 26.87 -2.78
C SER A 96 -0.70 25.65 -1.87
N TYR A 97 0.36 25.68 -1.04
CA TYR A 97 0.71 24.61 -0.11
C TYR A 97 0.77 25.17 1.30
N ALA A 98 0.12 24.50 2.24
CA ALA A 98 0.17 24.85 3.66
C ALA A 98 0.49 23.58 4.48
N TYR A 99 1.39 23.72 5.44
CA TYR A 99 1.88 22.63 6.27
C TYR A 99 1.42 22.84 7.71
N ASP A 100 0.87 21.81 8.33
CA ASP A 100 0.55 21.84 9.75
C ASP A 100 1.64 21.20 10.61
N THR A 101 1.48 21.29 11.93
CA THR A 101 2.45 20.75 12.91
C THR A 101 2.47 19.22 12.95
N PHE A 102 1.47 18.56 12.36
CA PHE A 102 1.38 17.09 12.28
C PHE A 102 2.00 16.54 10.99
N GLY A 103 2.46 17.41 10.07
CA GLY A 103 3.03 17.06 8.79
C GLY A 103 1.98 16.86 7.69
N ASN A 104 0.70 17.22 7.91
CA ASN A 104 -0.26 17.26 6.84
C ASN A 104 0.03 18.41 5.89
N ILE A 105 -0.15 18.15 4.60
CA ILE A 105 0.02 19.14 3.53
C ILE A 105 -1.37 19.44 2.97
N SER A 106 -1.87 20.67 3.19
CA SER A 106 -3.06 21.17 2.50
C SER A 106 -2.65 21.76 1.17
N ILE A 107 -3.26 21.29 0.10
CA ILE A 107 -2.96 21.66 -1.29
C ILE A 107 -4.23 22.25 -1.90
N ASP A 108 -4.23 23.54 -2.20
CA ASP A 108 -5.34 24.24 -2.81
C ASP A 108 -4.98 24.55 -4.27
N VAL A 109 -5.86 24.17 -5.19
CA VAL A 109 -5.72 24.41 -6.64
C VAL A 109 -6.81 25.33 -7.10
N ASP A 110 -6.42 26.45 -7.72
CA ASP A 110 -7.30 27.50 -8.20
C ASP A 110 -7.31 27.59 -9.72
N ALA A 111 -8.50 27.78 -10.30
CA ALA A 111 -8.67 28.04 -11.72
C ALA A 111 -9.87 28.96 -12.00
N SER A 112 -9.81 29.66 -13.11
CA SER A 112 -10.85 30.56 -13.56
C SER A 112 -11.16 30.35 -15.04
N SER A 113 -12.38 30.74 -15.43
CA SER A 113 -12.79 30.78 -16.85
C SER A 113 -13.51 32.07 -17.15
N GLU A 114 -13.41 32.55 -18.37
CA GLU A 114 -14.23 33.66 -18.91
C GLU A 114 -15.06 33.18 -20.07
N ILE A 115 -16.38 33.43 -20.00
CA ILE A 115 -17.37 32.98 -20.98
C ILE A 115 -18.12 34.17 -21.48
N SER A 116 -18.05 34.44 -22.78
CA SER A 116 -18.86 35.50 -23.43
C SER A 116 -20.33 35.13 -23.46
N ASN A 117 -21.18 36.04 -23.03
CA ASN A 117 -22.62 35.90 -23.07
C ASN A 117 -23.15 36.28 -24.49
N ALA A 118 -24.06 35.46 -25.01
CA ALA A 118 -24.64 35.69 -26.31
C ALA A 118 -25.86 36.64 -26.23
N PHE A 119 -26.72 36.44 -25.27
CA PHE A 119 -27.98 37.16 -25.12
C PHE A 119 -27.92 38.25 -24.04
N LEU A 120 -27.30 37.99 -22.90
CA LEU A 120 -27.19 38.95 -21.81
C LEU A 120 -26.30 40.14 -22.16
N SER A 121 -25.44 40.02 -23.16
CA SER A 121 -24.63 41.12 -23.69
C SER A 121 -25.49 42.29 -24.23
N PHE A 122 -26.71 42.02 -24.74
CA PHE A 122 -27.64 43.03 -25.19
C PHE A 122 -28.17 43.96 -24.08
N ILE A 123 -28.06 43.51 -22.81
CA ILE A 123 -28.44 44.28 -21.62
C ILE A 123 -27.25 44.70 -20.77
N GLY A 124 -26.01 44.56 -21.30
CA GLY A 124 -24.78 45.06 -20.69
C GLY A 124 -24.00 44.01 -19.87
N PHE A 125 -24.46 42.75 -19.78
CA PHE A 125 -23.70 41.67 -19.11
C PHE A 125 -22.92 40.90 -20.17
N ASN A 126 -21.66 41.28 -20.38
CA ASN A 126 -20.85 40.79 -21.49
C ASN A 126 -20.24 39.41 -21.28
N SER A 127 -19.88 39.05 -20.03
CA SER A 127 -19.27 37.75 -19.71
C SER A 127 -19.63 37.26 -18.33
N PHE A 128 -19.55 35.93 -18.14
CA PHE A 128 -19.47 35.28 -16.83
C PHE A 128 -18.04 34.88 -16.57
N LYS A 129 -17.62 34.94 -15.27
CA LYS A 129 -16.29 34.55 -14.83
C LYS A 129 -16.37 33.50 -13.69
N PRO A 130 -16.74 32.25 -14.01
CA PRO A 130 -16.77 31.21 -13.02
C PRO A 130 -15.34 30.90 -12.54
N THR A 131 -15.22 30.69 -11.24
CA THR A 131 -14.00 30.20 -10.58
C THR A 131 -14.27 28.82 -9.98
N ALA A 132 -13.22 28.04 -9.83
CA ALA A 132 -13.23 26.77 -9.13
C ALA A 132 -11.99 26.63 -8.27
N VAL A 133 -12.19 26.06 -7.09
CA VAL A 133 -11.11 25.73 -6.12
C VAL A 133 -11.32 24.29 -5.71
N ALA A 134 -10.24 23.53 -5.65
CA ALA A 134 -10.22 22.20 -5.05
C ALA A 134 -9.14 22.14 -4.00
N GLN A 135 -9.47 21.58 -2.84
CA GLN A 135 -8.53 21.33 -1.75
C GLN A 135 -8.36 19.85 -1.56
N VAL A 136 -7.12 19.41 -1.40
CA VAL A 136 -6.77 18.06 -0.97
C VAL A 136 -5.79 18.14 0.21
N ILE A 137 -5.95 17.23 1.18
CA ILE A 137 -5.04 17.13 2.32
C ILE A 137 -4.26 15.84 2.14
N ARG A 138 -2.93 15.93 2.03
CA ARG A 138 -2.04 14.78 2.06
C ARG A 138 -1.50 14.60 3.47
N ARG A 139 -1.79 13.41 4.05
CA ARG A 139 -1.28 13.01 5.36
C ARG A 139 0.06 12.31 5.23
N PRO A 140 0.95 12.44 6.21
CA PRO A 140 2.21 11.69 6.23
C PRO A 140 1.96 10.20 6.46
N VAL A 141 2.91 9.38 6.02
CA VAL A 141 2.94 7.94 6.25
C VAL A 141 4.19 7.55 7.04
N ASP A 142 4.04 6.55 7.93
CA ASP A 142 5.15 5.78 8.50
C ASP A 142 5.15 4.40 7.81
N LEU A 143 6.14 4.15 6.96
CA LEU A 143 6.21 2.97 6.10
C LEU A 143 7.47 2.16 6.42
N VAL A 144 7.30 0.85 6.60
CA VAL A 144 8.43 -0.09 6.63
C VAL A 144 8.44 -0.91 5.35
N LEU A 145 9.52 -0.81 4.60
CA LEU A 145 9.78 -1.64 3.43
C LEU A 145 10.60 -2.85 3.85
N VAL A 146 9.99 -4.03 3.79
CA VAL A 146 10.59 -5.32 4.18
C VAL A 146 10.92 -6.09 2.91
N ILE A 147 12.19 -6.36 2.68
CA ILE A 147 12.67 -7.01 1.45
C ILE A 147 13.35 -8.34 1.78
N ASP A 148 12.89 -9.38 1.13
CA ASP A 148 13.56 -10.67 1.08
C ASP A 148 14.96 -10.51 0.48
N ASN A 149 15.98 -11.01 1.20
CA ASN A 149 17.38 -10.97 0.77
C ASN A 149 17.95 -12.40 0.59
N THR A 150 17.07 -13.36 0.28
CA THR A 150 17.47 -14.75 0.10
C THR A 150 18.11 -15.01 -1.27
N THR A 151 18.83 -16.13 -1.36
CA THR A 151 19.49 -16.54 -2.61
C THR A 151 18.55 -16.94 -3.73
N SER A 152 17.31 -17.23 -3.44
CA SER A 152 16.29 -17.59 -4.44
C SER A 152 16.08 -16.49 -5.46
N LEU A 153 16.15 -15.22 -5.07
CA LEU A 153 16.07 -14.07 -5.97
C LEU A 153 17.19 -14.01 -7.01
N ARG A 154 18.32 -14.67 -6.78
CA ARG A 154 19.43 -14.78 -7.73
C ARG A 154 19.46 -16.11 -8.47
N LEU A 155 19.05 -17.20 -7.82
CA LEU A 155 19.20 -18.57 -8.29
C LEU A 155 17.87 -19.30 -8.45
N GLY A 156 16.75 -18.59 -8.31
CA GLY A 156 15.40 -19.15 -8.41
C GLY A 156 14.95 -19.53 -9.82
N SER A 157 13.73 -20.00 -9.93
CA SER A 157 13.17 -20.52 -11.17
C SER A 157 13.01 -19.48 -12.30
N ILE A 158 12.96 -18.19 -11.94
CA ILE A 158 12.82 -17.07 -12.90
C ILE A 158 14.17 -16.42 -13.24
N GLY A 159 15.29 -16.97 -12.76
CA GLY A 159 16.64 -16.44 -13.02
C GLY A 159 17.10 -15.42 -11.98
N ASP A 160 18.08 -14.57 -12.34
CA ASP A 160 18.61 -13.52 -11.47
C ASP A 160 17.78 -12.25 -11.64
N VAL A 161 16.93 -11.97 -10.66
CA VAL A 161 16.04 -10.79 -10.62
C VAL A 161 16.48 -9.74 -9.61
N THR A 162 17.67 -9.90 -9.04
CA THR A 162 18.16 -9.07 -7.93
C THR A 162 18.26 -7.60 -8.31
N GLN A 163 18.70 -7.29 -9.53
CA GLN A 163 18.79 -5.91 -9.99
C GLN A 163 17.42 -5.27 -10.18
N ASP A 164 16.43 -6.03 -10.67
CA ASP A 164 15.04 -5.53 -10.81
C ASP A 164 14.43 -5.23 -9.47
N VAL A 165 14.63 -6.09 -8.46
CA VAL A 165 14.18 -5.85 -7.08
C VAL A 165 14.81 -4.58 -6.51
N VAL A 166 16.12 -4.38 -6.69
CA VAL A 166 16.84 -3.18 -6.28
C VAL A 166 16.27 -1.93 -6.94
N ASP A 167 16.14 -1.93 -8.27
CA ASP A 167 15.70 -0.77 -9.04
C ASP A 167 14.24 -0.41 -8.74
N ARG A 168 13.35 -1.40 -8.61
CA ARG A 168 11.94 -1.16 -8.28
C ARG A 168 11.76 -0.69 -6.84
N SER A 169 12.50 -1.24 -5.89
CA SER A 169 12.48 -0.79 -4.50
C SER A 169 12.95 0.66 -4.37
N LYS A 170 14.00 1.05 -5.10
CA LYS A 170 14.48 2.44 -5.13
C LYS A 170 13.44 3.38 -5.74
N SER A 171 12.84 3.00 -6.89
CA SER A 171 11.78 3.77 -7.53
C SER A 171 10.53 3.91 -6.64
N PHE A 172 10.18 2.87 -5.88
CA PHE A 172 9.08 2.94 -4.92
C PHE A 172 9.34 3.99 -3.84
N VAL A 173 10.55 4.02 -3.26
CA VAL A 173 10.95 5.01 -2.22
C VAL A 173 10.91 6.45 -2.74
N GLU A 174 11.13 6.70 -4.04
CA GLU A 174 11.09 8.04 -4.65
C GLU A 174 9.72 8.72 -4.57
N ASN A 175 8.67 7.97 -4.34
CA ASN A 175 7.30 8.48 -4.30
C ASN A 175 6.88 9.06 -2.94
N PHE A 176 7.76 9.06 -1.94
CA PHE A 176 7.49 9.54 -0.59
C PHE A 176 8.22 10.84 -0.30
N HIS A 177 7.59 11.72 0.48
CA HIS A 177 8.12 13.06 0.77
C HIS A 177 9.19 13.01 1.86
N GLU A 178 10.45 13.43 1.53
CA GLU A 178 11.61 13.31 2.42
C GLU A 178 11.47 14.03 3.77
N SER A 179 10.66 15.10 3.85
CA SER A 179 10.51 15.87 5.10
C SER A 179 9.39 15.36 6.01
N PHE A 180 8.40 14.64 5.49
CA PHE A 180 7.18 14.29 6.23
C PHE A 180 6.90 12.80 6.31
N ASP A 181 7.20 12.04 5.26
CA ASP A 181 7.02 10.60 5.27
C ASP A 181 8.25 9.95 5.90
N ARG A 182 8.06 8.99 6.81
CA ARG A 182 9.13 8.17 7.33
C ARG A 182 9.18 6.84 6.61
N ILE A 183 10.38 6.39 6.27
CA ILE A 183 10.61 5.08 5.69
C ILE A 183 11.69 4.38 6.50
N SER A 184 11.39 3.18 7.01
CA SER A 184 12.36 2.23 7.53
C SER A 184 12.59 1.13 6.50
N LEU A 185 13.80 0.61 6.44
CA LEU A 185 14.19 -0.48 5.56
C LEU A 185 14.59 -1.69 6.39
N VAL A 186 13.93 -2.80 6.13
CA VAL A 186 14.23 -4.12 6.73
C VAL A 186 14.61 -5.08 5.62
N LYS A 187 15.62 -5.91 5.84
CA LYS A 187 15.95 -7.07 5.00
C LYS A 187 16.01 -8.32 5.84
N PHE A 188 15.63 -9.45 5.26
CA PHE A 188 15.62 -10.73 5.98
C PHE A 188 16.08 -11.90 5.11
N ALA A 189 16.60 -12.94 5.78
CA ALA A 189 16.89 -14.25 5.24
C ALA A 189 16.84 -15.28 6.38
N PHE A 190 17.97 -15.72 7.00
CA PHE A 190 17.96 -16.54 8.23
C PHE A 190 17.51 -15.76 9.47
N GLY A 191 17.77 -14.48 9.52
CA GLY A 191 17.32 -13.50 10.49
C GLY A 191 17.00 -12.21 9.78
N ALA A 192 16.79 -11.12 10.52
CA ALA A 192 16.50 -9.82 9.95
C ALA A 192 17.50 -8.75 10.41
N GLU A 193 17.72 -7.78 9.55
CA GLU A 193 18.52 -6.58 9.83
C GLU A 193 17.67 -5.35 9.46
N VAL A 194 17.86 -4.25 10.20
CA VAL A 194 17.24 -2.95 9.95
C VAL A 194 18.32 -1.96 9.48
N PRO A 195 18.72 -1.97 8.19
CA PRO A 195 19.76 -1.08 7.68
C PRO A 195 19.44 0.40 7.83
N VAL A 196 18.14 0.74 7.79
CA VAL A 196 17.66 2.12 7.98
C VAL A 196 16.47 2.09 8.93
N PRO A 197 16.68 2.33 10.23
CA PRO A 197 15.60 2.45 11.19
C PRO A 197 14.85 3.78 11.06
N PHE A 198 13.66 3.87 11.66
CA PHE A 198 12.97 5.14 11.80
C PHE A 198 13.77 6.13 12.63
N THR A 199 13.74 7.40 12.22
CA THR A 199 14.28 8.50 13.01
C THR A 199 13.20 9.08 13.93
N ALA A 200 13.62 9.69 15.06
CA ALA A 200 12.69 10.34 15.98
C ALA A 200 11.97 11.54 15.31
N ALA A 201 12.68 12.29 14.48
CA ALA A 201 12.10 13.35 13.67
C ALA A 201 11.34 12.77 12.47
N ARG A 202 10.33 13.49 11.99
CA ARG A 202 9.66 13.13 10.73
C ARG A 202 10.60 13.31 9.56
N GLY A 203 10.32 12.58 8.49
CA GLY A 203 11.11 12.54 7.28
C GLY A 203 12.03 11.32 7.20
N HIS A 204 12.67 11.20 6.05
CA HIS A 204 13.65 10.15 5.76
C HIS A 204 14.77 10.70 4.86
N ASN A 205 15.90 10.02 4.86
CA ASN A 205 16.97 10.31 3.91
C ASN A 205 16.89 9.32 2.75
N ARG A 206 16.30 9.74 1.65
CA ARG A 206 16.09 8.93 0.42
C ARG A 206 17.41 8.35 -0.10
N THR A 207 18.45 9.17 -0.17
CA THR A 207 19.77 8.73 -0.66
C THR A 207 20.38 7.65 0.25
N SER A 208 20.21 7.77 1.56
CA SER A 208 20.67 6.74 2.50
C SER A 208 19.94 5.42 2.28
N ILE A 209 18.61 5.45 2.13
CA ILE A 209 17.80 4.26 1.87
C ILE A 209 18.23 3.61 0.55
N GLN A 210 18.33 4.37 -0.53
CA GLN A 210 18.75 3.86 -1.84
C GLN A 210 20.17 3.27 -1.79
N THR A 211 21.10 3.88 -1.05
CA THR A 211 22.45 3.34 -0.85
C THR A 211 22.42 2.01 -0.12
N GLN A 212 21.55 1.86 0.88
CA GLN A 212 21.40 0.59 1.59
C GLN A 212 20.73 -0.49 0.73
N ILE A 213 19.79 -0.12 -0.13
CA ILE A 213 19.20 -1.05 -1.11
C ILE A 213 20.25 -1.50 -2.13
N ASP A 214 21.09 -0.60 -2.65
CA ASP A 214 22.20 -0.93 -3.56
C ASP A 214 23.24 -1.87 -2.90
N ALA A 215 23.37 -1.81 -1.57
CA ALA A 215 24.27 -2.67 -0.81
C ALA A 215 23.68 -4.08 -0.52
N PHE A 216 22.49 -4.39 -0.98
CA PHE A 216 21.90 -5.72 -0.78
C PHE A 216 22.73 -6.78 -1.48
N ASN A 217 23.02 -7.84 -0.74
CA ASN A 217 23.83 -8.95 -1.22
C ASN A 217 23.00 -10.24 -1.16
N PHE A 218 22.18 -10.45 -2.18
CA PHE A 218 21.27 -11.60 -2.32
C PHE A 218 22.04 -12.93 -2.38
N GLY A 219 22.62 -13.33 -1.24
CA GLY A 219 23.24 -14.61 -1.06
C GLY A 219 24.46 -14.86 -1.93
N SER A 220 25.42 -13.92 -1.98
CA SER A 220 26.76 -14.21 -2.54
C SER A 220 27.51 -15.30 -1.74
N SER A 221 27.02 -15.64 -0.56
CA SER A 221 27.48 -16.75 0.27
C SER A 221 26.38 -17.82 0.38
N SER A 222 26.75 -19.08 0.49
CA SER A 222 25.88 -20.25 0.71
C SER A 222 25.02 -20.17 2.00
N ASN A 223 24.95 -19.02 2.65
CA ASN A 223 24.41 -18.85 4.00
C ASN A 223 23.08 -18.10 4.05
N ALA A 224 22.61 -17.42 2.99
CA ALA A 224 21.34 -16.70 2.98
C ALA A 224 20.28 -17.45 2.15
N GLN A 225 20.04 -18.72 2.45
CA GLN A 225 19.25 -19.62 1.58
C GLN A 225 17.83 -19.89 2.06
N TYR A 226 17.42 -19.36 3.23
CA TYR A 226 16.19 -19.73 3.88
C TYR A 226 15.42 -18.49 4.36
N THR A 227 14.10 -18.62 4.40
CA THR A 227 13.15 -17.53 4.50
C THR A 227 12.58 -17.44 5.90
N ASN A 228 13.17 -16.58 6.75
CA ASN A 228 12.67 -16.22 8.06
C ASN A 228 11.78 -14.96 7.97
N ALA A 229 10.62 -15.13 7.39
CA ALA A 229 9.66 -14.04 7.19
C ALA A 229 9.19 -13.43 8.53
N SER A 230 9.08 -14.26 9.60
CA SER A 230 8.67 -13.81 10.92
C SER A 230 9.65 -12.79 11.52
N GLU A 231 10.98 -12.99 11.37
CA GLU A 231 11.95 -11.99 11.83
C GLU A 231 11.87 -10.69 11.06
N GLY A 232 11.75 -10.78 9.71
CA GLY A 232 11.56 -9.59 8.87
C GLY A 232 10.31 -8.81 9.24
N PHE A 233 9.21 -9.53 9.47
CA PHE A 233 7.94 -8.90 9.84
C PHE A 233 7.95 -8.35 11.27
N TYR A 234 8.53 -9.09 12.25
CA TYR A 234 8.69 -8.63 13.62
C TYR A 234 9.52 -7.35 13.69
N ALA A 235 10.63 -7.28 12.97
CA ALA A 235 11.46 -6.08 12.91
C ALA A 235 10.65 -4.87 12.40
N ALA A 236 9.81 -5.06 11.37
CA ALA A 236 8.95 -4.02 10.84
C ALA A 236 7.85 -3.58 11.83
N LEU A 237 7.20 -4.54 12.48
CA LEU A 237 6.19 -4.29 13.50
C LEU A 237 6.79 -3.51 14.68
N ASN A 238 7.99 -3.91 15.12
CA ASN A 238 8.70 -3.27 16.22
C ASN A 238 9.14 -1.83 15.87
N GLU A 239 9.58 -1.56 14.64
CA GLU A 239 9.85 -0.20 14.16
C GLU A 239 8.60 0.70 14.29
N LEU A 240 7.43 0.22 13.87
CA LEU A 240 6.18 0.97 13.93
C LEU A 240 5.62 1.13 15.36
N ARG A 241 5.85 0.16 16.23
CA ARG A 241 5.46 0.22 17.65
C ARG A 241 6.28 1.23 18.45
N ASN A 242 7.56 1.36 18.12
CA ASN A 242 8.50 2.18 18.87
C ASN A 242 8.68 3.59 18.30
N VAL A 243 8.04 3.91 17.18
CA VAL A 243 8.18 5.23 16.57
C VAL A 243 7.54 6.32 17.45
N SER A 244 8.30 7.36 17.76
CA SER A 244 7.79 8.53 18.48
C SER A 244 6.90 9.39 17.57
N ASN A 245 5.76 9.85 18.06
CA ASN A 245 4.79 10.66 17.30
C ASN A 245 4.43 10.01 15.94
N PRO A 246 3.74 8.83 15.97
CA PRO A 246 3.43 8.08 14.77
C PRO A 246 2.51 8.87 13.81
N ALA A 247 2.61 8.56 12.52
CA ALA A 247 1.63 9.01 11.53
C ALA A 247 0.29 8.31 11.75
N ASN A 248 -0.78 8.94 11.27
CA ASN A 248 -2.11 8.30 11.26
C ASN A 248 -2.17 7.11 10.28
N LEU A 249 -1.34 7.12 9.24
CA LEU A 249 -1.18 6.02 8.32
C LEU A 249 0.13 5.29 8.59
N LYS A 250 0.02 4.04 8.99
CA LYS A 250 1.13 3.11 9.21
C LYS A 250 1.03 1.97 8.22
N VAL A 251 2.12 1.62 7.54
CA VAL A 251 2.13 0.62 6.46
C VAL A 251 3.36 -0.27 6.57
N ILE A 252 3.17 -1.58 6.45
CA ILE A 252 4.23 -2.55 6.16
C ILE A 252 4.05 -2.99 4.71
N VAL A 253 5.09 -2.84 3.88
CA VAL A 253 5.17 -3.44 2.54
C VAL A 253 6.16 -4.58 2.61
N PHE A 254 5.67 -5.81 2.47
CA PHE A 254 6.42 -7.05 2.64
C PHE A 254 6.62 -7.73 1.28
N PHE A 255 7.88 -7.90 0.87
CA PHE A 255 8.26 -8.52 -0.39
C PHE A 255 9.00 -9.84 -0.17
N THR A 256 8.60 -10.92 -0.87
CA THR A 256 9.28 -12.23 -0.87
C THR A 256 9.02 -12.99 -2.17
N ASP A 257 9.93 -13.93 -2.50
CA ASP A 257 9.79 -14.89 -3.60
C ASP A 257 9.55 -16.34 -3.11
N GLY A 258 9.46 -16.54 -1.78
CA GLY A 258 9.35 -17.87 -1.18
C GLY A 258 8.47 -17.96 0.06
N ALA A 259 7.97 -19.16 0.31
CA ALA A 259 7.23 -19.46 1.53
C ALA A 259 8.15 -19.54 2.75
N PRO A 260 7.72 -19.06 3.94
CA PRO A 260 8.52 -19.13 5.16
C PRO A 260 8.84 -20.58 5.56
N ASN A 261 10.08 -20.81 5.96
CA ASN A 261 10.58 -22.13 6.36
C ASN A 261 11.56 -22.08 7.55
N THR A 262 11.75 -20.90 8.12
CA THR A 262 12.69 -20.60 9.21
C THR A 262 12.00 -19.72 10.23
N PHE A 263 12.26 -19.92 11.52
CA PHE A 263 11.85 -19.00 12.58
C PHE A 263 12.91 -18.93 13.68
N ALA A 264 12.90 -17.86 14.46
CA ALA A 264 13.79 -17.67 15.60
C ALA A 264 13.04 -17.78 16.94
N SER A 265 13.75 -18.19 17.98
CA SER A 265 13.31 -18.12 19.37
C SER A 265 14.49 -18.36 20.30
N GLN A 266 14.25 -18.40 21.61
CA GLN A 266 15.17 -18.98 22.57
C GLN A 266 14.91 -20.48 22.62
N PHE A 267 15.97 -21.27 22.43
CA PHE A 267 15.93 -22.73 22.43
C PHE A 267 16.80 -23.30 23.54
N SER A 268 16.25 -24.25 24.33
CA SER A 268 17.01 -25.02 25.29
C SER A 268 17.61 -26.27 24.63
N LEU A 269 18.92 -26.42 24.68
CA LEU A 269 19.61 -27.54 24.06
C LEU A 269 20.07 -28.58 25.10
N THR A 270 20.36 -29.79 24.63
CA THR A 270 20.76 -30.94 25.47
C THR A 270 22.11 -30.77 26.18
N ASP A 271 22.87 -29.74 25.82
CA ASP A 271 24.09 -29.34 26.56
C ASP A 271 23.79 -28.57 27.87
N GLY A 272 22.50 -28.29 28.12
CA GLY A 272 22.01 -27.59 29.31
C GLY A 272 22.04 -26.08 29.22
N ASN A 273 22.27 -25.53 28.01
CA ASN A 273 22.27 -24.08 27.77
C ASN A 273 21.09 -23.66 26.92
N ASP A 274 20.71 -22.39 27.07
CA ASP A 274 19.74 -21.69 26.23
C ASP A 274 20.45 -20.85 25.19
N TYR A 275 19.95 -20.90 23.96
CA TYR A 275 20.48 -20.16 22.83
C TYR A 275 19.38 -19.41 22.11
N ILE A 276 19.58 -18.13 21.83
CA ILE A 276 18.69 -17.34 20.96
C ILE A 276 19.21 -17.45 19.53
N GLY A 277 18.37 -17.92 18.62
CA GLY A 277 18.76 -18.07 17.22
C GLY A 277 17.64 -18.60 16.34
N SER A 278 17.96 -18.79 15.06
CA SER A 278 17.03 -19.30 14.07
C SER A 278 17.28 -20.78 13.75
N ILE A 279 16.21 -21.55 13.66
CA ILE A 279 16.19 -22.92 13.16
C ILE A 279 15.36 -22.99 11.87
N ARG A 280 15.71 -23.90 10.98
CA ARG A 280 15.11 -24.00 9.66
C ARG A 280 14.58 -25.38 9.32
N SER A 281 13.54 -25.43 8.51
CA SER A 281 13.15 -26.56 7.67
C SER A 281 13.60 -26.34 6.20
N SER A 282 12.74 -26.60 5.24
CA SER A 282 12.80 -26.20 3.82
C SER A 282 11.41 -26.36 3.21
N ASP A 283 11.29 -26.18 1.92
CA ASP A 283 10.01 -26.25 1.18
C ASP A 283 9.54 -27.69 0.93
N GLY A 284 10.37 -28.69 1.25
CA GLY A 284 9.97 -30.09 1.20
C GLY A 284 9.01 -30.49 2.33
N SER A 285 8.38 -31.67 2.18
CA SER A 285 7.47 -32.22 3.19
C SER A 285 8.19 -32.97 4.33
N ARG A 286 9.46 -33.30 4.15
CA ARG A 286 10.27 -34.08 5.11
C ARG A 286 11.73 -33.65 5.07
N GLY A 287 12.41 -33.80 6.19
CA GLY A 287 13.82 -33.51 6.31
C GLY A 287 14.30 -33.47 7.75
N THR A 288 15.53 -32.99 7.95
CA THR A 288 16.11 -32.74 9.26
C THR A 288 16.21 -31.23 9.48
N PRO A 289 15.62 -30.69 10.55
CA PRO A 289 15.78 -29.29 10.89
C PRO A 289 17.23 -28.99 11.23
N ARG A 290 17.66 -27.75 10.89
CA ARG A 290 19.02 -27.29 11.18
C ARG A 290 19.00 -26.00 11.95
N GLY A 291 20.05 -25.73 12.69
CA GLY A 291 20.28 -24.52 13.48
C GLY A 291 21.72 -24.42 13.88
N LEU A 292 22.21 -23.42 14.53
CA LEU A 292 21.53 -22.16 14.81
C LEU A 292 22.15 -21.05 13.96
N TRP A 293 21.34 -20.11 13.53
CA TRP A 293 21.80 -18.84 12.96
C TRP A 293 21.41 -17.70 13.88
N LYS A 294 22.10 -16.55 13.76
CA LYS A 294 21.71 -15.34 14.48
C LYS A 294 20.38 -14.82 13.93
N HIS A 295 19.46 -14.46 14.82
CA HIS A 295 18.16 -13.89 14.45
C HIS A 295 18.28 -12.43 13.97
N ASP A 296 19.35 -11.72 14.38
CA ASP A 296 19.66 -10.33 14.05
C ASP A 296 20.64 -10.19 12.87
N SER A 297 20.79 -11.25 12.05
CA SER A 297 21.66 -11.23 10.86
C SER A 297 21.12 -12.15 9.78
N ILE A 298 21.19 -11.67 8.53
CA ILE A 298 20.67 -12.40 7.35
C ILE A 298 21.42 -13.71 7.06
N ALA A 299 22.68 -13.88 7.50
CA ALA A 299 23.51 -15.01 7.07
C ALA A 299 24.46 -15.57 8.13
N THR A 300 24.56 -14.94 9.30
CA THR A 300 25.58 -15.29 10.29
C THR A 300 25.14 -16.49 11.12
N LYS A 301 25.99 -17.53 11.17
CA LYS A 301 25.81 -18.67 12.07
C LYS A 301 26.10 -18.26 13.51
N LEU A 302 25.36 -18.83 14.46
CA LEU A 302 25.59 -18.63 15.86
C LEU A 302 26.81 -19.45 16.29
N SER A 303 27.96 -18.82 16.50
CA SER A 303 29.23 -19.46 16.81
C SER A 303 29.34 -19.90 18.29
N GLY A 304 30.20 -20.90 18.54
CA GLY A 304 30.59 -21.29 19.90
C GLY A 304 29.71 -22.34 20.59
N ASN A 305 28.71 -22.88 19.89
CA ASN A 305 27.79 -23.89 20.44
C ASN A 305 27.91 -25.28 19.79
N GLY A 306 28.73 -25.42 18.75
CA GLY A 306 28.89 -26.68 18.01
C GLY A 306 27.76 -27.07 17.06
N TYR A 307 26.69 -26.23 16.97
CA TYR A 307 25.50 -26.53 16.17
C TYR A 307 25.36 -25.64 14.92
N GLU A 308 26.36 -24.87 14.59
CA GLU A 308 26.36 -23.83 13.52
C GLU A 308 25.91 -24.33 12.16
N GLY A 309 24.60 -24.29 11.88
CA GLY A 309 23.99 -24.80 10.66
C GLY A 309 23.96 -26.33 10.55
N SER A 310 24.19 -27.04 11.64
CA SER A 310 24.15 -28.50 11.76
C SER A 310 22.74 -29.02 12.02
N ASN A 311 22.55 -30.33 12.03
CA ASN A 311 21.28 -30.93 12.45
C ASN A 311 21.03 -30.60 13.92
N ILE A 312 19.79 -30.20 14.24
CA ILE A 312 19.39 -29.74 15.58
C ILE A 312 18.39 -30.69 16.26
N ASP A 313 17.86 -31.67 15.53
CA ASP A 313 16.81 -32.58 15.98
C ASP A 313 17.18 -33.38 17.22
N ASP A 314 18.41 -33.85 17.31
CA ASP A 314 18.91 -34.64 18.46
C ASP A 314 19.41 -33.75 19.64
N HIS A 315 19.47 -32.43 19.43
CA HIS A 315 20.05 -31.49 20.38
C HIS A 315 19.02 -30.54 21.00
N LEU A 316 17.86 -30.38 20.40
CA LEU A 316 16.78 -29.54 20.91
C LEU A 316 16.05 -30.31 22.03
N VAL A 317 15.94 -29.72 23.22
CA VAL A 317 15.17 -30.33 24.31
C VAL A 317 13.68 -30.35 23.95
N GLU A 318 13.15 -29.21 23.57
CA GLU A 318 11.77 -29.02 23.12
C GLU A 318 11.61 -27.73 22.32
N LEU A 319 10.52 -27.59 21.54
CA LEU A 319 10.13 -26.31 21.01
C LEU A 319 9.57 -25.41 22.11
N PRO A 320 9.97 -24.13 22.19
CA PRO A 320 9.41 -23.20 23.16
C PRO A 320 7.92 -22.95 22.93
N ASP A 321 7.20 -22.54 23.98
CA ASP A 321 5.76 -22.22 23.87
C ASP A 321 5.51 -20.95 23.07
N TYR A 322 6.42 -19.97 23.18
CA TYR A 322 6.27 -18.64 22.62
C TYR A 322 7.50 -18.21 21.81
N TYR A 323 7.28 -17.24 20.92
CA TYR A 323 8.35 -16.55 20.24
C TYR A 323 9.06 -15.59 21.19
N THR A 324 10.30 -15.94 21.54
CA THR A 324 11.09 -15.27 22.58
C THR A 324 12.46 -14.79 22.09
N ALA A 325 12.63 -14.61 20.76
CA ALA A 325 13.92 -14.24 20.19
C ALA A 325 14.42 -12.86 20.65
N HIS A 326 13.52 -11.93 20.98
CA HIS A 326 13.86 -10.56 21.37
C HIS A 326 13.56 -10.24 22.84
N ASP A 327 12.68 -11.00 23.46
CA ASP A 327 12.32 -10.91 24.88
C ASP A 327 12.01 -12.31 25.41
N SER A 328 12.85 -12.80 26.33
CA SER A 328 12.70 -14.13 26.93
C SER A 328 11.41 -14.31 27.76
N THR A 329 10.72 -13.23 28.06
CA THR A 329 9.46 -13.22 28.81
C THR A 329 8.22 -13.00 27.94
N ALA A 330 8.41 -12.82 26.63
CA ALA A 330 7.30 -12.56 25.69
C ALA A 330 6.35 -13.76 25.60
N THR A 331 5.05 -13.46 25.61
CA THR A 331 3.97 -14.45 25.46
C THR A 331 2.96 -14.06 24.38
N GLU A 332 3.32 -13.11 23.51
CA GLU A 332 2.42 -12.55 22.51
C GLU A 332 2.14 -13.54 21.36
N PHE A 333 3.19 -14.19 20.85
CA PHE A 333 3.06 -15.07 19.69
C PHE A 333 3.34 -16.53 20.09
N ASN A 334 2.34 -17.39 19.88
CA ASN A 334 2.43 -18.80 20.20
C ASN A 334 3.23 -19.57 19.14
N ILE A 335 4.23 -20.34 19.55
CA ILE A 335 4.88 -21.34 18.71
C ILE A 335 4.07 -22.63 18.71
N LEU A 336 3.64 -23.07 19.92
CA LEU A 336 2.78 -24.24 20.06
C LEU A 336 1.30 -23.80 20.07
N ASN A 337 0.66 -23.81 18.92
CA ASN A 337 -0.75 -23.46 18.75
C ASN A 337 -1.54 -24.63 18.13
N PRO A 338 -2.14 -25.51 18.97
CA PRO A 338 -2.92 -26.64 18.47
C PRO A 338 -4.24 -26.23 17.79
N ASP A 339 -4.70 -25.02 18.07
CA ASP A 339 -5.96 -24.48 17.56
C ASP A 339 -5.76 -23.50 16.37
N HIS A 340 -4.53 -23.43 15.83
CA HIS A 340 -4.31 -22.60 14.65
C HIS A 340 -5.17 -23.07 13.47
N PRO A 341 -5.98 -22.19 12.86
CA PRO A 341 -7.02 -22.60 11.92
C PRO A 341 -6.48 -23.31 10.68
N VAL A 342 -5.30 -22.90 10.20
CA VAL A 342 -4.71 -23.45 8.96
C VAL A 342 -3.69 -24.54 9.28
N ARG A 343 -2.79 -24.31 10.26
CA ARG A 343 -1.63 -25.18 10.53
C ARG A 343 -1.48 -25.45 12.03
N PRO A 344 -2.28 -26.35 12.62
CA PRO A 344 -2.19 -26.65 14.03
C PRO A 344 -0.81 -27.24 14.39
N VAL A 345 -0.20 -26.70 15.45
CA VAL A 345 1.04 -27.18 16.03
C VAL A 345 0.77 -27.74 17.42
N SER A 346 0.61 -29.05 17.51
CA SER A 346 0.23 -29.72 18.73
C SER A 346 1.28 -29.59 19.83
N GLN A 347 0.82 -29.39 21.07
CA GLN A 347 1.65 -29.50 22.28
C GLN A 347 2.07 -30.96 22.57
N TYR A 348 1.30 -31.93 22.09
CA TYR A 348 1.66 -33.34 22.16
C TYR A 348 2.89 -33.61 21.31
N ASN A 349 3.82 -34.40 21.87
CA ASN A 349 5.09 -34.74 21.22
C ASN A 349 6.01 -33.55 20.94
N ARG A 350 5.94 -32.48 21.74
CA ARG A 350 6.96 -31.41 21.70
C ARG A 350 8.38 -32.00 21.95
N TYR A 351 8.47 -33.12 22.63
CA TYR A 351 9.68 -33.91 22.89
C TYR A 351 9.95 -35.00 21.85
N ALA A 352 9.16 -35.16 20.82
CA ALA A 352 9.38 -36.19 19.82
C ALA A 352 10.49 -35.77 18.87
N HIS A 353 11.65 -36.32 19.10
CA HIS A 353 12.91 -36.09 18.40
C HIS A 353 13.00 -36.78 17.04
N SER A 354 11.91 -37.26 16.43
CA SER A 354 12.03 -37.69 15.04
C SER A 354 12.26 -36.48 14.14
N ALA A 355 13.33 -36.50 13.36
CA ALA A 355 13.72 -35.41 12.46
C ALA A 355 12.54 -34.89 11.63
N ASN A 356 11.72 -35.77 11.07
CA ASN A 356 10.56 -35.39 10.27
C ASN A 356 9.48 -34.64 11.05
N ASN A 357 9.18 -35.07 12.30
CA ASN A 357 8.15 -34.40 13.10
C ASN A 357 8.57 -32.99 13.49
N LEU A 358 9.81 -32.83 13.92
CA LEU A 358 10.36 -31.52 14.25
C LEU A 358 10.45 -30.64 13.01
N TYR A 359 10.87 -31.18 11.89
CA TYR A 359 10.93 -30.48 10.60
C TYR A 359 9.59 -29.91 10.17
N GLN A 360 8.51 -30.71 10.24
CA GLN A 360 7.16 -30.26 9.89
C GLN A 360 6.67 -29.16 10.83
N ARG A 361 6.96 -29.26 12.13
CA ARG A 361 6.61 -28.21 13.09
C ARG A 361 7.37 -26.93 12.83
N VAL A 362 8.67 -26.97 12.58
CA VAL A 362 9.47 -25.80 12.23
C VAL A 362 8.88 -25.08 11.02
N ASN A 363 8.45 -25.83 9.99
CA ASN A 363 7.81 -25.25 8.82
C ASN A 363 6.47 -24.57 9.14
N ARG A 364 5.60 -25.27 9.89
CA ARG A 364 4.30 -24.72 10.30
C ARG A 364 4.46 -23.48 11.17
N VAL A 365 5.37 -23.52 12.16
CA VAL A 365 5.64 -22.39 13.04
C VAL A 365 6.14 -21.18 12.25
N ALA A 366 7.05 -21.37 11.30
CA ALA A 366 7.58 -20.28 10.48
C ALA A 366 6.47 -19.54 9.72
N ARG A 367 5.44 -20.27 9.25
CA ARG A 367 4.29 -19.71 8.54
C ARG A 367 3.26 -19.10 9.49
N ASN A 368 2.95 -19.78 10.62
CA ASN A 368 2.00 -19.27 11.61
C ASN A 368 2.47 -17.96 12.22
N LEU A 369 3.73 -17.88 12.64
CA LEU A 369 4.25 -16.68 13.29
C LEU A 369 4.12 -15.42 12.42
N VAL A 370 4.41 -15.49 11.13
CA VAL A 370 4.31 -14.31 10.28
C VAL A 370 2.85 -13.91 10.03
N GLU A 371 1.91 -14.84 9.95
CA GLU A 371 0.47 -14.56 9.87
C GLU A 371 -0.05 -13.97 11.19
N ASP A 372 0.34 -14.53 12.34
CA ASP A 372 -0.03 -14.02 13.67
C ASP A 372 0.49 -12.58 13.86
N MET A 373 1.75 -12.32 13.46
CA MET A 373 2.33 -10.97 13.51
C MET A 373 1.63 -10.00 12.55
N ALA A 374 1.23 -10.45 11.36
CA ALA A 374 0.46 -9.64 10.43
C ALA A 374 -0.94 -9.32 10.98
N THR A 375 -1.56 -10.27 11.65
CA THR A 375 -2.83 -10.08 12.35
C THR A 375 -2.69 -9.09 13.50
N ALA A 376 -1.62 -9.18 14.31
CA ALA A 376 -1.32 -8.21 15.36
C ALA A 376 -1.11 -6.79 14.78
N ALA A 377 -0.37 -6.67 13.68
CA ALA A 377 -0.17 -5.39 12.99
C ALA A 377 -1.52 -4.75 12.58
N ARG A 378 -2.42 -5.52 11.95
CA ARG A 378 -3.72 -5.01 11.53
C ARG A 378 -4.60 -4.62 12.71
N ASN A 379 -4.52 -5.32 13.84
CA ASN A 379 -5.21 -4.97 15.08
C ASN A 379 -4.65 -3.69 15.74
N GLU A 380 -3.46 -3.25 15.35
CA GLU A 380 -2.81 -2.00 15.78
C GLU A 380 -2.92 -0.87 14.74
N ASP A 381 -3.91 -0.96 13.85
CA ASP A 381 -4.14 0.00 12.77
C ASP A 381 -2.93 0.16 11.82
N ILE A 382 -2.22 -0.94 11.54
CA ILE A 382 -1.14 -0.99 10.56
C ILE A 382 -1.62 -1.75 9.33
N TYR A 383 -1.58 -1.11 8.17
CA TYR A 383 -1.86 -1.77 6.89
C TYR A 383 -0.70 -2.72 6.52
N VAL A 384 -1.04 -3.91 6.08
CA VAL A 384 -0.07 -4.91 5.61
C VAL A 384 -0.29 -5.13 4.12
N PHE A 385 0.70 -4.78 3.31
CA PHE A 385 0.71 -5.03 1.88
C PHE A 385 1.77 -6.07 1.57
N THR A 386 1.44 -7.05 0.74
CA THR A 386 2.34 -8.16 0.42
C THR A 386 2.55 -8.26 -1.08
N LEU A 387 3.80 -8.39 -1.49
CA LEU A 387 4.23 -8.58 -2.86
C LEU A 387 4.95 -9.91 -2.98
N GLY A 388 4.41 -10.79 -3.78
CA GLY A 388 4.99 -12.09 -4.10
C GLY A 388 5.64 -12.10 -5.49
N LEU A 389 6.79 -12.76 -5.64
CA LEU A 389 7.49 -12.86 -6.92
C LEU A 389 7.68 -14.32 -7.35
N GLY A 390 7.31 -14.60 -8.60
CA GLY A 390 7.67 -15.83 -9.30
C GLY A 390 6.80 -17.05 -8.97
N SER A 391 7.07 -18.15 -9.67
CA SER A 391 6.26 -19.36 -9.64
C SER A 391 6.44 -20.23 -8.40
N SER A 392 7.45 -19.95 -7.55
CA SER A 392 7.63 -20.69 -6.29
C SER A 392 6.45 -20.51 -5.35
N LEU A 393 5.83 -19.33 -5.36
CA LEU A 393 4.67 -19.00 -4.52
C LEU A 393 3.38 -19.68 -4.99
N THR A 394 3.26 -19.94 -6.28
CA THR A 394 2.10 -20.65 -6.87
C THR A 394 2.31 -22.16 -6.96
N SER A 395 3.40 -22.66 -6.38
CA SER A 395 3.70 -24.08 -6.27
C SER A 395 3.49 -24.55 -4.83
N SER A 396 2.89 -25.74 -4.66
CA SER A 396 2.67 -26.29 -3.31
C SER A 396 4.00 -26.59 -2.61
N SER A 397 4.10 -26.22 -1.34
CA SER A 397 5.32 -26.36 -0.55
C SER A 397 5.05 -26.74 0.90
N GLY A 398 6.08 -27.29 1.54
CA GLY A 398 6.04 -27.69 2.95
C GLY A 398 5.24 -28.96 3.22
N PRO A 399 5.04 -29.31 4.50
CA PRO A 399 4.36 -30.55 4.92
C PRO A 399 2.86 -30.55 4.59
N ASP A 400 2.24 -29.38 4.51
CA ASP A 400 0.81 -29.22 4.29
C ASP A 400 0.47 -28.95 2.81
N SER A 401 1.46 -28.96 1.91
CA SER A 401 1.32 -28.73 0.47
C SER A 401 0.62 -27.39 0.13
N GLU A 402 0.91 -26.37 0.89
CA GLU A 402 0.31 -25.04 0.80
C GLU A 402 1.00 -24.19 -0.26
N PHE A 403 0.26 -23.28 -0.91
CA PHE A 403 0.82 -22.26 -1.77
C PHE A 403 1.35 -21.08 -0.93
N GLY A 404 2.51 -20.54 -1.31
CA GLY A 404 3.07 -19.36 -0.61
C GLY A 404 2.20 -18.12 -0.82
N GLU A 405 1.48 -18.03 -1.94
CA GLU A 405 0.56 -16.92 -2.22
C GLU A 405 -0.63 -16.88 -1.26
N ASP A 406 -1.16 -18.05 -0.82
CA ASP A 406 -2.27 -18.11 0.14
C ASP A 406 -1.88 -17.46 1.46
N LEU A 407 -0.65 -17.69 1.90
CA LEU A 407 -0.08 -17.08 3.10
C LEU A 407 0.02 -15.55 2.93
N LEU A 408 0.52 -15.07 1.80
CA LEU A 408 0.64 -13.63 1.53
C LEU A 408 -0.73 -12.93 1.43
N LEU A 409 -1.73 -13.61 0.86
CA LEU A 409 -3.13 -13.16 0.85
C LEU A 409 -3.68 -12.99 2.26
N ARG A 410 -3.46 -13.98 3.16
CA ARG A 410 -3.89 -13.92 4.56
C ARG A 410 -3.14 -12.85 5.35
N MET A 411 -1.82 -12.72 5.17
CA MET A 411 -1.04 -11.65 5.80
C MET A 411 -1.59 -10.27 5.45
N ALA A 412 -1.93 -10.03 4.19
CA ALA A 412 -2.50 -8.77 3.74
C ALA A 412 -3.97 -8.59 4.15
N ASN A 413 -4.67 -9.63 4.58
CA ASN A 413 -6.13 -9.66 4.66
C ASN A 413 -6.77 -9.12 3.37
N SER A 414 -6.28 -9.64 2.24
CA SER A 414 -6.67 -9.14 0.92
C SER A 414 -8.11 -9.50 0.60
N PRO A 415 -8.93 -8.56 0.06
CA PRO A 415 -10.27 -8.89 -0.44
C PRO A 415 -10.29 -9.97 -1.51
N ALA A 416 -9.15 -10.27 -2.14
CA ALA A 416 -9.01 -11.36 -3.10
C ALA A 416 -9.30 -12.74 -2.49
N LEU A 417 -9.10 -12.91 -1.16
CA LEU A 417 -9.50 -14.12 -0.43
C LEU A 417 -10.97 -14.50 -0.65
N LEU A 418 -11.85 -13.51 -0.80
CA LEU A 418 -13.28 -13.73 -1.01
C LEU A 418 -13.61 -14.38 -2.37
N ASN A 419 -12.68 -14.33 -3.32
CA ASN A 419 -12.85 -14.90 -4.66
C ASN A 419 -12.49 -16.41 -4.71
N ASP A 420 -11.82 -16.92 -3.67
CA ASP A 420 -11.46 -18.32 -3.54
C ASP A 420 -12.32 -18.99 -2.45
N PRO A 421 -13.16 -19.98 -2.80
CA PRO A 421 -14.02 -20.67 -1.83
C PRO A 421 -13.24 -21.32 -0.67
N ASP A 422 -12.02 -21.78 -0.91
CA ASP A 422 -11.20 -22.47 0.09
C ASP A 422 -10.51 -21.47 1.05
N LEU A 423 -10.33 -20.20 0.64
CA LEU A 423 -9.69 -19.15 1.41
C LEU A 423 -10.66 -18.08 1.95
N SER A 424 -11.91 -18.08 1.49
CA SER A 424 -12.87 -17.02 1.83
C SER A 424 -13.17 -16.91 3.32
N SER A 425 -13.04 -18.00 4.08
CA SER A 425 -13.18 -18.01 5.55
C SER A 425 -12.04 -17.31 6.28
N ASP A 426 -10.90 -17.09 5.62
CA ASP A 426 -9.71 -16.46 6.19
C ASP A 426 -9.74 -14.93 6.09
N PHE A 427 -10.76 -14.39 5.39
CA PHE A 427 -10.95 -12.95 5.29
C PHE A 427 -11.63 -12.39 6.54
N HIS A 428 -11.02 -11.39 7.16
CA HIS A 428 -11.51 -10.70 8.36
C HIS A 428 -12.02 -9.31 8.01
N SER A 429 -13.33 -9.15 7.90
CA SER A 429 -13.99 -7.89 7.51
C SER A 429 -13.89 -6.78 8.57
N ASP A 430 -13.55 -7.12 9.80
CA ASP A 430 -13.34 -6.24 10.95
C ASP A 430 -11.90 -5.73 11.10
N GLN A 431 -10.99 -6.23 10.27
CA GLN A 431 -9.59 -5.81 10.23
C GLN A 431 -9.27 -4.96 8.99
N LEU A 432 -8.16 -4.23 9.03
CA LEU A 432 -7.66 -3.48 7.88
C LEU A 432 -7.41 -4.41 6.69
N GLN A 433 -7.85 -3.97 5.52
CA GLN A 433 -7.67 -4.67 4.26
C GLN A 433 -6.45 -4.13 3.53
N GLY A 434 -5.51 -5.00 3.24
CA GLY A 434 -4.33 -4.67 2.46
C GLY A 434 -4.41 -5.14 1.01
N VAL A 435 -3.29 -5.01 0.32
CA VAL A 435 -3.12 -5.44 -1.08
C VAL A 435 -2.15 -6.61 -1.12
N TYR A 436 -2.52 -7.67 -1.80
CA TYR A 436 -1.59 -8.67 -2.31
C TYR A 436 -1.44 -8.50 -3.81
N CYS A 437 -0.20 -8.44 -4.30
CA CYS A 437 0.11 -8.48 -5.72
C CYS A 437 1.11 -9.59 -6.02
N HIS A 438 0.81 -10.41 -7.02
CA HIS A 438 1.72 -11.46 -7.52
C HIS A 438 2.40 -11.00 -8.80
N ALA A 439 3.71 -10.76 -8.73
CA ALA A 439 4.54 -10.55 -9.89
C ALA A 439 5.00 -11.91 -10.43
N VAL A 440 4.47 -12.30 -11.58
CA VAL A 440 4.81 -13.61 -12.20
C VAL A 440 6.28 -13.68 -12.66
N ASP A 441 6.86 -12.51 -12.97
CA ASP A 441 8.24 -12.31 -13.40
C ASP A 441 8.74 -10.90 -13.01
N GLU A 442 9.97 -10.58 -13.38
CA GLU A 442 10.59 -9.27 -13.13
C GLU A 442 9.85 -8.10 -13.80
N GLY A 443 9.21 -8.36 -14.94
CA GLY A 443 8.42 -7.34 -15.66
C GLY A 443 7.18 -6.90 -14.92
N ALA A 444 6.58 -7.79 -14.11
CA ALA A 444 5.39 -7.53 -13.31
C ALA A 444 5.69 -6.84 -11.97
N LEU A 445 6.96 -6.78 -11.52
CA LEU A 445 7.34 -6.13 -10.26
C LEU A 445 6.97 -4.64 -10.23
N GLY A 446 7.27 -3.90 -11.31
CA GLY A 446 6.92 -2.48 -11.40
C GLY A 446 5.43 -2.23 -11.22
N PRO A 447 4.56 -2.83 -12.04
CA PRO A 447 3.11 -2.76 -11.86
C PRO A 447 2.61 -3.10 -10.45
N CYS A 448 3.18 -4.12 -9.77
CA CYS A 448 2.82 -4.46 -8.40
C CYS A 448 3.19 -3.37 -7.40
N PHE A 449 4.38 -2.80 -7.48
CA PHE A 449 4.76 -1.66 -6.64
C PHE A 449 3.90 -0.43 -6.90
N ASP A 450 3.55 -0.16 -8.16
CA ASP A 450 2.68 0.95 -8.56
C ASP A 450 1.26 0.78 -8.01
N GLU A 451 0.70 -0.44 -8.02
CA GLU A 451 -0.60 -0.74 -7.43
C GLU A 451 -0.62 -0.46 -5.92
N MET A 452 0.38 -0.94 -5.18
CA MET A 452 0.51 -0.66 -3.76
C MET A 452 0.66 0.82 -3.48
N LEU A 453 1.49 1.52 -4.24
CA LEU A 453 1.70 2.95 -4.13
C LEU A 453 0.40 3.72 -4.35
N ASP A 454 -0.38 3.37 -5.37
CA ASP A 454 -1.67 4.00 -5.65
C ASP A 454 -2.66 3.86 -4.49
N VAL A 455 -2.67 2.72 -3.80
CA VAL A 455 -3.50 2.52 -2.60
C VAL A 455 -2.97 3.34 -1.43
N ILE A 456 -1.66 3.31 -1.16
CA ILE A 456 -1.03 4.11 -0.09
C ILE A 456 -1.33 5.60 -0.28
N ILE A 457 -1.11 6.14 -1.49
CA ILE A 457 -1.39 7.55 -1.79
C ILE A 457 -2.86 7.90 -1.57
N ARG A 458 -3.79 7.02 -1.98
CA ARG A 458 -5.23 7.23 -1.72
C ARG A 458 -5.57 7.24 -0.23
N LEU A 459 -4.89 6.41 0.57
CA LEU A 459 -5.06 6.40 2.02
C LEU A 459 -4.47 7.64 2.70
N THR A 460 -3.49 8.32 2.07
CA THR A 460 -2.93 9.59 2.59
C THR A 460 -3.82 10.80 2.29
N MET A 461 -4.72 10.73 1.33
CA MET A 461 -5.66 11.80 0.95
C MET A 461 -7.00 11.65 1.67
#